data_be9da0c1f76984cc3d8871a724193c25
#
_entry.id   be9da0c1f76984cc3d8871a724193c25
#
_cell.length_a   1.000
_cell.length_b   1.000
_cell.length_c   1.000
_cell.angle_alpha   90.00
_cell.angle_beta   90.00
_cell.angle_gamma   90.00
#
_symmetry.space_group_name_H-M   'P 1'
#
loop_
_entity.id
_entity.type
_entity.pdbx_description
1 polymer ?
#
loop_
_entity_poly.entity_id
_entity_poly.type
_entity_poly.pdbx_seq_one_letter_code
_entity_poly.pdbx_strand_id
1 'polypeptide(L)'
;MKKIQAFFEKELEMLHELLLEHGKVFLHGIAGIGKSELAKAYAKQHRKEYTNVLYLTYTGNLMQDIADMDFADDLPDDSEQERFRKHNRFLRTLKEDTLFIVDNFNTTASQDSTLSVVMKYRCRMLFTTRSRFDNYDSMEVTEIAGKQALLSIAGCFFSDAEKYQSVLEQIIDTVHSHTLAVELAARLLETGILEPMDLLEKLKEEKTSLDADDKIGITKDGQSRKATYYDHIHTLFSLYQLAGDEQDIMRSMAFVPTTGISSRV
;
A
#
# COMPACT_ATOMS: atom_id res chain seq x y z
N MET A 1 -16.42 -3.05 0.09
CA MET A 1 -15.80 -2.29 1.19
C MET A 1 -16.12 -2.81 2.59
N LYS A 2 -17.38 -3.11 3.00
CA LYS A 2 -17.66 -3.69 4.34
C LYS A 2 -17.02 -5.06 4.59
N LYS A 3 -16.82 -5.89 3.53
CA LYS A 3 -16.19 -7.21 3.66
C LYS A 3 -14.68 -7.14 3.96
N ILE A 4 -13.96 -6.14 3.47
CA ILE A 4 -12.51 -6.01 3.66
C ILE A 4 -12.16 -5.63 5.11
N GLN A 5 -13.00 -4.85 5.79
CA GLN A 5 -12.78 -4.47 7.19
C GLN A 5 -12.75 -5.66 8.16
N ALA A 6 -13.56 -6.69 7.91
CA ALA A 6 -13.60 -7.89 8.76
C ALA A 6 -12.28 -8.71 8.74
N PHE A 7 -11.42 -8.46 7.75
CA PHE A 7 -10.14 -9.20 7.64
C PHE A 7 -9.00 -8.57 8.46
N PHE A 8 -9.19 -7.34 8.92
CA PHE A 8 -8.19 -6.57 9.66
C PHE A 8 -8.59 -6.34 11.12
N GLU A 9 -9.52 -7.09 11.68
CA GLU A 9 -10.05 -6.80 13.04
C GLU A 9 -8.94 -6.74 14.10
N LYS A 10 -8.05 -7.73 14.12
CA LYS A 10 -6.93 -7.78 15.06
C LYS A 10 -5.91 -6.67 14.82
N GLU A 11 -5.58 -6.45 13.55
CA GLU A 11 -4.65 -5.41 13.14
C GLU A 11 -5.20 -4.02 13.47
N LEU A 12 -6.51 -3.82 13.30
CA LEU A 12 -7.19 -2.55 13.64
C LEU A 12 -7.20 -2.30 15.15
N GLU A 13 -7.45 -3.33 15.96
CA GLU A 13 -7.39 -3.23 17.42
C GLU A 13 -5.97 -2.90 17.88
N MET A 14 -4.98 -3.65 17.43
CA MET A 14 -3.57 -3.42 17.77
C MET A 14 -3.09 -2.04 17.31
N LEU A 15 -3.47 -1.61 16.10
CA LEU A 15 -3.14 -0.28 15.59
C LEU A 15 -3.78 0.82 16.44
N HIS A 16 -5.02 0.60 16.89
CA HIS A 16 -5.73 1.54 17.74
C HIS A 16 -5.02 1.72 19.09
N GLU A 17 -4.65 0.63 19.74
CA GLU A 17 -3.89 0.66 21.00
C GLU A 17 -2.56 1.41 20.83
N LEU A 18 -1.79 1.08 19.79
CA LEU A 18 -0.52 1.76 19.50
C LEU A 18 -0.69 3.25 19.25
N LEU A 19 -1.70 3.66 18.50
CA LEU A 19 -1.97 5.09 18.24
C LEU A 19 -2.45 5.83 19.48
N LEU A 20 -3.18 5.16 20.39
CA LEU A 20 -3.58 5.74 21.66
C LEU A 20 -2.39 5.93 22.60
N GLU A 21 -1.48 4.97 22.66
CA GLU A 21 -0.33 4.97 23.56
C GLU A 21 0.77 5.91 23.07
N HIS A 22 1.16 5.81 21.79
CA HIS A 22 2.34 6.49 21.24
C HIS A 22 2.02 7.73 20.41
N GLY A 23 0.79 7.86 19.94
CA GLY A 23 0.31 8.98 19.12
C GLY A 23 0.80 8.97 17.67
N LYS A 24 1.91 8.28 17.35
CA LYS A 24 2.48 8.18 16.00
C LYS A 24 2.97 6.79 15.72
N VAL A 25 2.48 6.17 14.63
CA VAL A 25 2.77 4.78 14.29
C VAL A 25 3.14 4.64 12.82
N PHE A 26 4.16 3.82 12.53
CA PHE A 26 4.57 3.46 11.19
C PHE A 26 4.06 2.05 10.85
N LEU A 27 3.14 1.93 9.90
CA LEU A 27 2.75 0.66 9.31
C LEU A 27 3.77 0.28 8.24
N HIS A 28 4.59 -0.74 8.52
CA HIS A 28 5.58 -1.20 7.55
C HIS A 28 5.25 -2.62 7.03
N GLY A 29 5.82 -2.97 5.89
CA GLY A 29 5.64 -4.27 5.26
C GLY A 29 5.84 -4.20 3.75
N ILE A 30 5.81 -5.35 3.08
CA ILE A 30 6.07 -5.47 1.64
C ILE A 30 5.03 -4.69 0.81
N ALA A 31 5.37 -4.40 -0.45
CA ALA A 31 4.44 -3.77 -1.38
C ALA A 31 3.22 -4.67 -1.60
N GLY A 32 2.02 -4.08 -1.74
CA GLY A 32 0.79 -4.82 -2.02
C GLY A 32 0.20 -5.63 -0.88
N ILE A 33 0.75 -5.58 0.34
CA ILE A 33 0.26 -6.35 1.49
C ILE A 33 -1.03 -5.80 2.12
N GLY A 34 -1.40 -4.55 1.79
CA GLY A 34 -2.63 -3.93 2.28
C GLY A 34 -2.46 -2.80 3.29
N LYS A 35 -1.25 -2.25 3.50
CA LYS A 35 -0.99 -1.16 4.46
C LYS A 35 -1.90 0.05 4.29
N SER A 36 -2.02 0.56 3.07
CA SER A 36 -2.88 1.72 2.75
C SER A 36 -4.36 1.40 2.98
N GLU A 37 -4.79 0.17 2.68
CA GLU A 37 -6.16 -0.27 2.93
C GLU A 37 -6.45 -0.42 4.44
N LEU A 38 -5.48 -0.91 5.22
CA LEU A 38 -5.57 -0.95 6.68
C LEU A 38 -5.67 0.47 7.27
N ALA A 39 -4.86 1.42 6.79
CA ALA A 39 -4.91 2.82 7.23
C ALA A 39 -6.27 3.47 6.91
N LYS A 40 -6.81 3.24 5.72
CA LYS A 40 -8.15 3.72 5.32
C LYS A 40 -9.26 3.04 6.14
N ALA A 41 -9.14 1.74 6.39
CA ALA A 41 -10.10 1.00 7.20
C ALA A 41 -10.12 1.52 8.64
N TYR A 42 -8.93 1.79 9.22
CA TYR A 42 -8.79 2.41 10.53
C TYR A 42 -9.47 3.77 10.60
N ALA A 43 -9.15 4.67 9.67
CA ALA A 43 -9.76 5.99 9.60
C ALA A 43 -11.30 5.94 9.52
N LYS A 44 -11.83 4.98 8.77
CA LYS A 44 -13.26 4.78 8.62
C LYS A 44 -13.91 4.22 9.88
N GLN A 45 -13.30 3.22 10.52
CA GLN A 45 -13.83 2.59 11.72
C GLN A 45 -13.87 3.56 12.89
N HIS A 46 -12.80 4.34 13.07
CA HIS A 46 -12.63 5.29 14.16
C HIS A 46 -13.02 6.74 13.80
N ARG A 47 -13.74 6.93 12.66
CA ARG A 47 -14.09 8.26 12.16
C ARG A 47 -14.79 9.14 13.18
N LYS A 48 -15.57 8.56 14.09
CA LYS A 48 -16.33 9.28 15.10
C LYS A 48 -15.49 9.75 16.29
N GLU A 49 -14.30 9.19 16.46
CA GLU A 49 -13.36 9.53 17.54
C GLU A 49 -12.48 10.72 17.17
N TYR A 50 -12.43 11.06 15.87
CA TYR A 50 -11.63 12.15 15.35
C TYR A 50 -12.50 13.29 14.84
N THR A 51 -12.20 14.52 15.28
CA THR A 51 -12.78 15.74 14.72
C THR A 51 -12.37 15.90 13.26
N ASN A 52 -11.09 15.68 12.96
CA ASN A 52 -10.54 15.77 11.61
C ASN A 52 -9.80 14.49 11.23
N VAL A 53 -9.89 14.12 9.95
CA VAL A 53 -9.08 13.09 9.34
C VAL A 53 -8.43 13.68 8.10
N LEU A 54 -7.12 13.77 8.11
CA LEU A 54 -6.30 14.24 7.00
C LEU A 54 -5.62 13.04 6.35
N TYR A 55 -5.56 13.05 5.01
CA TYR A 55 -4.90 12.01 4.24
C TYR A 55 -3.99 12.66 3.22
N LEU A 56 -2.69 12.36 3.31
CA LEU A 56 -1.65 12.86 2.42
C LEU A 56 -0.98 11.66 1.77
N THR A 57 -0.82 11.69 0.45
CA THR A 57 0.01 10.73 -0.27
C THR A 57 1.39 11.32 -0.44
N TYR A 58 2.40 10.63 0.09
CA TYR A 58 3.80 11.05 -0.05
C TYR A 58 4.28 10.85 -1.49
N THR A 59 4.82 11.92 -2.08
CA THR A 59 5.30 11.93 -3.47
C THR A 59 6.83 12.03 -3.61
N GLY A 60 7.57 11.99 -2.49
CA GLY A 60 9.03 12.07 -2.47
C GLY A 60 9.60 13.28 -1.74
N ASN A 61 8.76 14.26 -1.39
CA ASN A 61 9.16 15.46 -0.64
C ASN A 61 8.00 15.90 0.27
N LEU A 62 8.10 15.57 1.56
CA LEU A 62 7.04 15.85 2.53
C LEU A 62 6.77 17.36 2.73
N MET A 63 7.79 18.20 2.54
CA MET A 63 7.60 19.64 2.60
C MET A 63 6.68 20.11 1.45
N GLN A 64 6.94 19.65 0.25
CA GLN A 64 6.15 19.98 -0.92
C GLN A 64 4.75 19.39 -0.82
N ASP A 65 4.62 18.12 -0.42
CA ASP A 65 3.32 17.47 -0.25
C ASP A 65 2.43 18.23 0.74
N ILE A 66 3.02 18.78 1.82
CA ILE A 66 2.29 19.63 2.77
C ILE A 66 1.98 21.00 2.17
N ALA A 67 2.88 21.59 1.39
CA ALA A 67 2.64 22.86 0.72
C ALA A 67 1.56 22.78 -0.36
N ASP A 68 1.39 21.59 -0.96
CA ASP A 68 0.39 21.33 -2.01
C ASP A 68 -1.00 20.98 -1.46
N MET A 69 -1.16 20.89 -0.14
CA MET A 69 -2.49 20.80 0.47
C MET A 69 -3.26 22.10 0.23
N ASP A 70 -4.57 22.01 0.00
CA ASP A 70 -5.44 23.18 -0.20
C ASP A 70 -5.88 23.76 1.16
N PHE A 71 -5.50 25.00 1.41
CA PHE A 71 -5.96 25.76 2.57
C PHE A 71 -6.67 27.05 2.14
N ALA A 72 -7.70 27.43 2.88
CA ALA A 72 -8.56 28.58 2.52
C ALA A 72 -7.83 29.94 2.53
N ASP A 73 -6.67 30.04 3.18
CA ASP A 73 -5.84 31.25 3.29
C ASP A 73 -4.64 31.24 2.33
N ASP A 74 -4.57 30.28 1.41
CA ASP A 74 -3.57 30.26 0.35
C ASP A 74 -3.84 31.35 -0.67
N LEU A 75 -2.80 32.09 -1.02
CA LEU A 75 -2.84 33.12 -2.07
C LEU A 75 -2.22 32.57 -3.36
N PRO A 76 -2.70 33.00 -4.55
CA PRO A 76 -2.15 32.54 -5.83
C PRO A 76 -0.66 32.79 -5.99
N ASP A 77 -0.14 33.86 -5.38
CA ASP A 77 1.26 34.28 -5.48
C ASP A 77 2.14 33.75 -4.34
N ASP A 78 1.58 32.94 -3.42
CA ASP A 78 2.37 32.34 -2.36
C ASP A 78 3.41 31.36 -2.95
N SER A 79 4.65 31.54 -2.57
CA SER A 79 5.71 30.57 -2.86
C SER A 79 5.46 29.25 -2.10
N GLU A 80 6.01 28.15 -2.60
CA GLU A 80 5.95 26.83 -1.93
C GLU A 80 6.41 26.90 -0.46
N GLN A 81 7.48 27.66 -0.19
CA GLN A 81 7.98 27.84 1.18
C GLN A 81 7.02 28.62 2.07
N GLU A 82 6.31 29.61 1.53
CA GLU A 82 5.30 30.39 2.26
C GLU A 82 4.08 29.53 2.55
N ARG A 83 3.59 28.77 1.58
CA ARG A 83 2.51 27.81 1.75
C ARG A 83 2.87 26.78 2.82
N PHE A 84 4.06 26.18 2.72
CA PHE A 84 4.52 25.23 3.75
C PHE A 84 4.55 25.86 5.15
N ARG A 85 5.04 27.12 5.31
CA ARG A 85 5.05 27.79 6.62
C ARG A 85 3.64 28.01 7.18
N LYS A 86 2.68 28.42 6.34
CA LYS A 86 1.28 28.61 6.73
C LYS A 86 0.67 27.29 7.17
N HIS A 87 0.76 26.26 6.32
CA HIS A 87 0.20 24.94 6.57
C HIS A 87 0.83 24.27 7.80
N ASN A 88 2.16 24.30 7.91
CA ASN A 88 2.87 23.79 9.08
C ASN A 88 2.46 24.48 10.38
N ARG A 89 2.22 25.81 10.35
CA ARG A 89 1.71 26.54 11.51
C ARG A 89 0.33 26.04 11.91
N PHE A 90 -0.56 25.86 10.96
CA PHE A 90 -1.90 25.31 11.21
C PHE A 90 -1.84 23.88 11.73
N LEU A 91 -1.11 22.99 11.05
CA LEU A 91 -0.99 21.59 11.41
C LEU A 91 -0.44 21.38 12.83
N ARG A 92 0.43 22.28 13.30
CA ARG A 92 0.92 22.31 14.70
C ARG A 92 -0.15 22.65 15.73
N THR A 93 -1.25 23.28 15.35
CA THR A 93 -2.36 23.58 16.26
C THR A 93 -3.29 22.39 16.48
N LEU A 94 -3.28 21.43 15.55
CA LEU A 94 -4.10 20.22 15.63
C LEU A 94 -3.65 19.35 16.80
N LYS A 95 -4.64 18.72 17.45
CA LYS A 95 -4.44 17.92 18.66
C LYS A 95 -4.77 16.45 18.39
N GLU A 96 -4.78 15.65 19.42
CA GLU A 96 -5.02 14.19 19.40
C GLU A 96 -6.41 13.79 18.88
N ASP A 97 -7.34 14.75 18.79
CA ASP A 97 -8.65 14.58 18.14
C ASP A 97 -8.58 14.66 16.60
N THR A 98 -7.38 14.81 16.05
CA THR A 98 -7.10 14.76 14.62
C THR A 98 -6.24 13.55 14.28
N LEU A 99 -6.64 12.79 13.27
CA LEU A 99 -5.84 11.74 12.64
C LEU A 99 -5.22 12.27 11.35
N PHE A 100 -3.91 12.23 11.24
CA PHE A 100 -3.18 12.57 10.01
C PHE A 100 -2.50 11.33 9.45
N ILE A 101 -2.93 10.86 8.29
CA ILE A 101 -2.38 9.72 7.58
C ILE A 101 -1.42 10.24 6.51
N VAL A 102 -0.19 9.74 6.52
CA VAL A 102 0.81 9.95 5.48
C VAL A 102 1.05 8.62 4.79
N ASP A 103 0.44 8.45 3.63
CA ASP A 103 0.49 7.19 2.89
C ASP A 103 1.69 7.13 1.94
N ASN A 104 2.25 5.94 1.78
CA ASN A 104 3.36 5.63 0.86
C ASN A 104 4.68 6.34 1.22
N PHE A 105 4.96 6.57 2.50
CA PHE A 105 6.20 7.21 2.99
C PHE A 105 7.41 6.26 2.84
N ASN A 106 7.81 6.01 1.60
CA ASN A 106 8.84 5.03 1.22
C ASN A 106 10.24 5.68 1.12
N THR A 107 10.66 6.36 2.17
CA THR A 107 11.96 7.02 2.27
C THR A 107 12.57 6.78 3.64
N THR A 108 13.69 7.40 3.96
CA THR A 108 14.31 7.35 5.27
C THR A 108 14.29 8.73 5.94
N ALA A 109 14.38 8.78 7.27
CA ALA A 109 14.42 10.03 8.01
C ALA A 109 15.61 10.93 7.62
N SER A 110 16.69 10.35 7.08
CA SER A 110 17.86 11.10 6.59
C SER A 110 17.65 11.67 5.19
N GLN A 111 16.76 11.07 4.40
CA GLN A 111 16.45 11.53 3.03
C GLN A 111 15.39 12.64 3.02
N ASP A 112 14.44 12.61 3.96
CA ASP A 112 13.44 13.66 4.13
C ASP A 112 13.51 14.28 5.53
N SER A 113 14.23 15.41 5.64
CA SER A 113 14.42 16.10 6.91
C SER A 113 13.12 16.69 7.48
N THR A 114 12.09 16.87 6.65
CA THR A 114 10.77 17.39 7.06
C THR A 114 10.06 16.44 8.00
N LEU A 115 10.39 15.13 7.96
CA LEU A 115 9.88 14.17 8.93
C LEU A 115 10.12 14.66 10.37
N SER A 116 11.30 15.20 10.67
CA SER A 116 11.63 15.71 12.01
C SER A 116 10.75 16.87 12.47
N VAL A 117 10.20 17.63 11.52
CA VAL A 117 9.25 18.73 11.77
C VAL A 117 7.85 18.16 12.03
N VAL A 118 7.41 17.26 11.19
CA VAL A 118 6.09 16.63 11.24
C VAL A 118 5.91 15.77 12.49
N MET A 119 6.97 15.09 12.93
CA MET A 119 6.98 14.31 14.18
C MET A 119 6.76 15.17 15.44
N LYS A 120 6.82 16.51 15.34
CA LYS A 120 6.50 17.44 16.44
C LYS A 120 5.02 17.84 16.48
N TYR A 121 4.21 17.43 15.52
CA TYR A 121 2.77 17.70 15.55
C TYR A 121 2.13 16.95 16.73
N ARG A 122 1.07 17.54 17.30
CA ARG A 122 0.36 16.97 18.45
C ARG A 122 -0.77 16.03 18.05
N CYS A 123 -1.17 16.04 16.76
CA CYS A 123 -2.17 15.14 16.23
C CYS A 123 -1.66 13.69 16.20
N ARG A 124 -2.57 12.73 16.18
CA ARG A 124 -2.26 11.34 15.92
C ARG A 124 -1.84 11.15 14.48
N MET A 125 -0.76 10.42 14.24
CA MET A 125 -0.23 10.25 12.90
C MET A 125 -0.02 8.78 12.58
N LEU A 126 -0.39 8.42 11.35
CA LEU A 126 -0.23 7.09 10.83
C LEU A 126 0.53 7.16 9.50
N PHE A 127 1.69 6.53 9.46
CA PHE A 127 2.50 6.44 8.25
C PHE A 127 2.38 5.04 7.65
N THR A 128 2.24 4.93 6.33
CA THR A 128 2.44 3.65 5.65
C THR A 128 3.76 3.67 4.89
N THR A 129 4.55 2.62 5.01
CA THR A 129 5.89 2.57 4.42
C THR A 129 6.30 1.14 4.08
N ARG A 130 7.33 0.99 3.23
CA ARG A 130 7.99 -0.31 2.97
C ARG A 130 9.20 -0.52 3.88
N SER A 131 9.70 0.56 4.50
CA SER A 131 10.89 0.54 5.33
C SER A 131 10.52 0.48 6.80
N ARG A 132 11.31 -0.24 7.60
CA ARG A 132 11.21 -0.21 9.04
C ARG A 132 11.96 1.01 9.58
N PHE A 133 11.36 1.69 10.52
CA PHE A 133 11.93 2.84 11.22
C PHE A 133 12.21 2.44 12.67
N ASP A 134 13.44 2.07 12.99
CA ASP A 134 13.81 1.53 14.32
C ASP A 134 13.69 2.53 15.47
N ASN A 135 13.67 3.84 15.16
CA ASN A 135 13.55 4.91 16.15
C ASN A 135 12.11 5.37 16.41
N TYR A 136 11.12 4.72 15.81
CA TYR A 136 9.72 5.08 15.91
C TYR A 136 8.86 3.85 16.17
N ASP A 137 7.73 4.06 16.84
CA ASP A 137 6.77 2.99 17.05
C ASP A 137 6.21 2.50 15.74
N SER A 138 6.30 1.20 15.54
CA SER A 138 5.96 0.60 14.26
C SER A 138 5.20 -0.70 14.41
N MET A 139 4.34 -0.98 13.45
CA MET A 139 3.59 -2.22 13.32
C MET A 139 3.88 -2.84 11.97
N GLU A 140 4.30 -4.10 11.97
CA GLU A 140 4.47 -4.86 10.75
C GLU A 140 3.11 -5.37 10.27
N VAL A 141 2.77 -5.05 9.01
CA VAL A 141 1.62 -5.63 8.32
C VAL A 141 2.10 -6.84 7.55
N THR A 142 1.65 -8.00 7.99
CA THR A 142 1.95 -9.30 7.37
C THR A 142 0.81 -9.75 6.46
N GLU A 143 0.97 -10.89 5.82
CA GLU A 143 -0.07 -11.50 4.99
C GLU A 143 -1.35 -11.72 5.80
N ILE A 144 -2.49 -11.44 5.17
CA ILE A 144 -3.80 -11.68 5.78
C ILE A 144 -3.89 -13.14 6.23
N ALA A 145 -4.04 -13.32 7.53
CA ALA A 145 -4.14 -14.64 8.13
C ALA A 145 -5.48 -15.31 7.75
N GLY A 146 -5.36 -16.40 7.01
CA GLY A 146 -6.50 -17.26 6.71
C GLY A 146 -6.93 -17.26 5.24
N LYS A 147 -6.88 -18.45 4.66
CA LYS A 147 -7.27 -18.72 3.27
C LYS A 147 -8.69 -18.24 2.96
N GLN A 148 -9.60 -18.34 3.94
CA GLN A 148 -10.99 -17.90 3.79
C GLN A 148 -11.12 -16.39 3.57
N ALA A 149 -10.26 -15.60 4.20
CA ALA A 149 -10.21 -14.16 3.99
C ALA A 149 -9.77 -13.82 2.56
N LEU A 150 -8.73 -14.48 2.06
CA LEU A 150 -8.23 -14.30 0.70
C LEU A 150 -9.24 -14.79 -0.36
N LEU A 151 -9.96 -15.88 -0.11
CA LEU A 151 -11.08 -16.31 -0.94
C LEU A 151 -12.20 -15.27 -1.01
N SER A 152 -12.49 -14.63 0.13
CA SER A 152 -13.49 -13.56 0.16
C SER A 152 -13.02 -12.32 -0.60
N ILE A 153 -11.72 -12.02 -0.58
CA ILE A 153 -11.12 -10.95 -1.41
C ILE A 153 -11.24 -11.35 -2.89
N ALA A 154 -10.87 -12.56 -3.27
CA ALA A 154 -11.06 -13.06 -4.64
C ALA A 154 -12.52 -12.93 -5.10
N GLY A 155 -13.48 -13.30 -4.25
CA GLY A 155 -14.91 -13.16 -4.52
C GLY A 155 -15.43 -11.70 -4.61
N CYS A 156 -14.63 -10.71 -4.23
CA CYS A 156 -14.96 -9.30 -4.51
C CYS A 156 -14.69 -8.91 -5.97
N PHE A 157 -13.82 -9.65 -6.67
CA PHE A 157 -13.33 -9.33 -8.00
C PHE A 157 -13.59 -10.41 -9.06
N PHE A 158 -13.99 -11.60 -8.65
CA PHE A 158 -14.34 -12.71 -9.52
C PHE A 158 -15.72 -13.27 -9.15
N SER A 159 -16.69 -13.09 -10.06
CA SER A 159 -18.10 -13.43 -9.82
C SER A 159 -18.34 -14.91 -9.60
N ASP A 160 -17.58 -15.79 -10.25
CA ASP A 160 -17.68 -17.25 -10.17
C ASP A 160 -16.79 -17.86 -9.06
N ALA A 161 -16.28 -17.05 -8.11
CA ALA A 161 -15.34 -17.49 -7.09
C ALA A 161 -15.85 -18.70 -6.26
N GLU A 162 -17.14 -18.75 -5.93
CA GLU A 162 -17.75 -19.87 -5.19
C GLU A 162 -17.69 -21.17 -5.97
N LYS A 163 -17.93 -21.11 -7.29
CA LYS A 163 -17.89 -22.27 -8.18
C LYS A 163 -16.48 -22.87 -8.29
N TYR A 164 -15.45 -22.01 -8.25
CA TYR A 164 -14.05 -22.39 -8.44
C TYR A 164 -13.23 -22.34 -7.15
N GLN A 165 -13.88 -22.40 -5.98
CA GLN A 165 -13.23 -22.24 -4.67
C GLN A 165 -11.97 -23.10 -4.52
N SER A 166 -12.04 -24.40 -4.86
CA SER A 166 -10.91 -25.33 -4.72
C SER A 166 -9.70 -24.95 -5.58
N VAL A 167 -9.93 -24.39 -6.76
CA VAL A 167 -8.84 -23.93 -7.64
C VAL A 167 -8.27 -22.61 -7.14
N LEU A 168 -9.13 -21.69 -6.67
CA LEU A 168 -8.70 -20.44 -6.06
C LEU A 168 -7.85 -20.66 -4.80
N GLU A 169 -8.19 -21.67 -3.99
CA GLU A 169 -7.36 -22.05 -2.84
C GLU A 169 -5.94 -22.47 -3.26
N GLN A 170 -5.80 -23.19 -4.37
CA GLN A 170 -4.50 -23.56 -4.91
C GLN A 170 -3.76 -22.36 -5.52
N ILE A 171 -4.48 -21.45 -6.19
CA ILE A 171 -3.89 -20.19 -6.68
C ILE A 171 -3.35 -19.37 -5.50
N ILE A 172 -4.14 -19.22 -4.43
CA ILE A 172 -3.73 -18.51 -3.20
C ILE A 172 -2.46 -19.12 -2.61
N ASP A 173 -2.37 -20.45 -2.53
CA ASP A 173 -1.18 -21.15 -2.05
C ASP A 173 0.03 -20.90 -2.99
N THR A 174 -0.20 -20.93 -4.30
CA THR A 174 0.85 -20.73 -5.30
C THR A 174 1.43 -19.31 -5.23
N VAL A 175 0.58 -18.31 -5.04
CA VAL A 175 1.02 -16.90 -4.88
C VAL A 175 1.36 -16.55 -3.42
N HIS A 176 1.58 -17.57 -2.57
CA HIS A 176 2.01 -17.41 -1.18
C HIS A 176 1.14 -16.49 -0.33
N SER A 177 -0.17 -16.51 -0.55
CA SER A 177 -1.15 -15.68 0.17
C SER A 177 -0.94 -14.16 0.01
N HIS A 178 -0.21 -13.74 -1.03
CA HIS A 178 0.03 -12.32 -1.27
C HIS A 178 -1.23 -11.61 -1.78
N THR A 179 -1.75 -10.67 -0.99
CA THR A 179 -3.07 -10.05 -1.20
C THR A 179 -3.24 -9.43 -2.60
N LEU A 180 -2.25 -8.65 -3.07
CA LEU A 180 -2.29 -8.05 -4.41
C LEU A 180 -2.29 -9.10 -5.51
N ALA A 181 -1.49 -10.18 -5.37
CA ALA A 181 -1.46 -11.25 -6.36
C ALA A 181 -2.81 -11.98 -6.45
N VAL A 182 -3.47 -12.21 -5.31
CA VAL A 182 -4.82 -12.79 -5.25
C VAL A 182 -5.84 -11.87 -5.93
N GLU A 183 -5.79 -10.56 -5.67
CA GLU A 183 -6.66 -9.59 -6.33
C GLU A 183 -6.44 -9.57 -7.85
N LEU A 184 -5.18 -9.51 -8.31
CA LEU A 184 -4.85 -9.52 -9.74
C LEU A 184 -5.30 -10.81 -10.42
N ALA A 185 -5.08 -11.98 -9.80
CA ALA A 185 -5.56 -13.25 -10.31
C ALA A 185 -7.10 -13.26 -10.46
N ALA A 186 -7.81 -12.81 -9.43
CA ALA A 186 -9.28 -12.76 -9.46
C ALA A 186 -9.80 -11.81 -10.55
N ARG A 187 -9.20 -10.63 -10.71
CA ARG A 187 -9.55 -9.69 -11.79
C ARG A 187 -9.25 -10.26 -13.17
N LEU A 188 -8.14 -10.97 -13.33
CA LEU A 188 -7.81 -11.62 -14.60
C LEU A 188 -8.83 -12.70 -14.95
N LEU A 189 -9.24 -13.51 -13.99
CA LEU A 189 -10.28 -14.52 -14.18
C LEU A 189 -11.64 -13.91 -14.55
N GLU A 190 -11.99 -12.77 -13.97
CA GLU A 190 -13.23 -12.05 -14.30
C GLU A 190 -13.28 -11.57 -15.77
N THR A 191 -12.12 -11.37 -16.41
CA THR A 191 -12.09 -11.03 -17.85
C THR A 191 -12.55 -12.19 -18.75
N GLY A 192 -12.55 -13.43 -18.25
CA GLY A 192 -12.88 -14.62 -19.01
C GLY A 192 -11.83 -15.02 -20.07
N ILE A 193 -10.66 -14.38 -20.09
CA ILE A 193 -9.55 -14.70 -21.02
C ILE A 193 -8.91 -16.04 -20.67
N LEU A 194 -8.87 -16.38 -19.37
CA LEU A 194 -8.31 -17.62 -18.86
C LEU A 194 -9.31 -18.33 -17.94
N GLU A 195 -9.39 -19.65 -18.07
CA GLU A 195 -10.07 -20.46 -17.08
C GLU A 195 -9.21 -20.59 -15.81
N PRO A 196 -9.82 -20.74 -14.62
CA PRO A 196 -9.09 -20.82 -13.35
C PRO A 196 -8.01 -21.90 -13.31
N MET A 197 -8.22 -23.02 -13.98
CA MET A 197 -7.26 -24.13 -14.04
C MET A 197 -6.04 -23.78 -14.90
N ASP A 198 -6.27 -23.12 -16.04
CA ASP A 198 -5.19 -22.68 -16.93
C ASP A 198 -4.32 -21.64 -16.27
N LEU A 199 -4.90 -20.73 -15.49
CA LEU A 199 -4.15 -19.73 -14.71
C LEU A 199 -3.28 -20.43 -13.65
N LEU A 200 -3.84 -21.40 -12.94
CA LEU A 200 -3.10 -22.18 -11.94
C LEU A 200 -1.91 -22.92 -12.55
N GLU A 201 -2.08 -23.55 -13.71
CA GLU A 201 -1.01 -24.24 -14.44
C GLU A 201 0.11 -23.26 -14.82
N LYS A 202 -0.23 -22.14 -15.43
CA LYS A 202 0.73 -21.09 -15.79
C LYS A 202 1.54 -20.57 -14.59
N LEU A 203 0.87 -20.31 -13.47
CA LEU A 203 1.55 -19.89 -12.24
C LEU A 203 2.49 -20.97 -11.67
N LYS A 204 2.19 -22.25 -11.88
CA LYS A 204 3.04 -23.37 -11.46
C LYS A 204 4.22 -23.59 -12.41
N GLU A 205 4.03 -23.45 -13.73
CA GLU A 205 5.06 -23.62 -14.74
C GLU A 205 6.20 -22.59 -14.58
N GLU A 206 5.89 -21.34 -14.32
CA GLU A 206 6.90 -20.32 -14.11
C GLU A 206 7.74 -20.55 -12.84
N LYS A 207 7.15 -21.13 -11.79
CA LYS A 207 7.88 -21.53 -10.59
C LYS A 207 9.00 -22.53 -10.88
N THR A 208 8.83 -23.39 -11.87
CA THR A 208 9.83 -24.40 -12.28
C THR A 208 10.93 -23.81 -13.18
N SER A 209 10.66 -22.75 -13.93
CA SER A 209 11.65 -22.12 -14.82
C SER A 209 12.62 -21.18 -14.08
N LEU A 210 12.20 -20.61 -12.96
CA LEU A 210 12.96 -19.63 -12.16
C LEU A 210 13.83 -20.26 -11.06
N ASP A 211 13.59 -21.52 -10.71
CA ASP A 211 14.43 -22.23 -9.73
C ASP A 211 15.85 -22.59 -10.25
N ALA A 212 16.13 -22.35 -11.53
CA ALA A 212 17.37 -22.85 -12.13
C ALA A 212 18.55 -21.87 -12.06
N ASP A 213 18.40 -20.54 -12.25
CA ASP A 213 19.61 -19.70 -12.44
C ASP A 213 19.61 -18.24 -11.96
N ASP A 214 18.52 -17.64 -11.48
CA ASP A 214 18.52 -16.24 -11.08
C ASP A 214 18.14 -16.00 -9.61
N LYS A 215 18.94 -16.52 -8.70
CA LYS A 215 19.01 -16.01 -7.32
C LYS A 215 19.73 -14.66 -7.33
N ILE A 216 19.09 -13.62 -7.83
CA ILE A 216 19.47 -12.26 -7.48
C ILE A 216 19.13 -12.12 -6.00
N GLY A 217 20.12 -12.40 -5.17
CA GLY A 217 20.07 -12.15 -3.75
C GLY A 217 19.90 -10.67 -3.51
N ILE A 218 18.67 -10.19 -3.45
CA ILE A 218 18.35 -8.91 -2.82
C ILE A 218 18.48 -9.19 -1.32
N THR A 219 19.70 -9.22 -0.85
CA THR A 219 20.08 -9.20 0.56
C THR A 219 19.84 -7.80 1.09
N LYS A 220 18.59 -7.45 1.36
CA LYS A 220 18.23 -6.50 2.39
C LYS A 220 17.25 -7.24 3.29
N ASP A 221 17.70 -7.52 4.51
CA ASP A 221 16.96 -8.14 5.62
C ASP A 221 16.74 -9.66 5.56
N GLY A 222 17.69 -10.45 5.01
CA GLY A 222 17.86 -11.88 5.37
C GLY A 222 16.73 -12.86 5.03
N GLN A 223 15.77 -12.52 4.17
CA GLN A 223 14.68 -13.43 3.79
C GLN A 223 14.58 -13.61 2.28
N SER A 224 14.87 -14.83 1.83
CA SER A 224 14.73 -15.28 0.42
C SER A 224 13.29 -15.38 -0.10
N ARG A 225 12.30 -14.96 0.68
CA ARG A 225 10.87 -14.97 0.31
C ARG A 225 10.46 -13.80 -0.58
N LYS A 226 11.19 -12.70 -0.63
CA LYS A 226 10.80 -11.48 -1.36
C LYS A 226 10.84 -11.62 -2.89
N ALA A 227 11.73 -12.41 -3.44
CA ALA A 227 11.87 -12.59 -4.90
C ALA A 227 10.63 -13.26 -5.51
N THR A 228 10.12 -14.30 -4.88
CA THR A 228 8.99 -15.12 -5.38
C THR A 228 7.69 -14.33 -5.56
N TYR A 229 7.41 -13.33 -4.72
CA TYR A 229 6.19 -12.52 -4.85
C TYR A 229 6.19 -11.63 -6.09
N TYR A 230 7.35 -11.04 -6.42
CA TYR A 230 7.46 -10.18 -7.59
C TYR A 230 7.31 -10.96 -8.89
N ASP A 231 7.77 -12.20 -8.92
CA ASP A 231 7.69 -13.07 -10.09
C ASP A 231 6.23 -13.42 -10.40
N HIS A 232 5.44 -13.81 -9.42
CA HIS A 232 4.01 -14.07 -9.61
C HIS A 232 3.23 -12.82 -10.01
N ILE A 233 3.56 -11.66 -9.46
CA ILE A 233 2.94 -10.39 -9.85
C ILE A 233 3.32 -10.07 -11.29
N HIS A 234 4.57 -10.24 -11.67
CA HIS A 234 5.04 -10.02 -13.06
C HIS A 234 4.31 -10.94 -14.03
N THR A 235 4.18 -12.24 -13.70
CA THR A 235 3.43 -13.21 -14.48
C THR A 235 1.98 -12.79 -14.68
N LEU A 236 1.30 -12.44 -13.61
CA LEU A 236 -0.09 -11.99 -13.69
C LEU A 236 -0.23 -10.76 -14.59
N PHE A 237 0.69 -9.79 -14.53
CA PHE A 237 0.68 -8.64 -15.43
C PHE A 237 0.94 -9.03 -16.88
N SER A 238 1.85 -9.96 -17.16
CA SER A 238 2.14 -10.41 -18.52
C SER A 238 0.97 -11.14 -19.17
N LEU A 239 0.14 -11.81 -18.36
CA LEU A 239 -1.06 -12.52 -18.83
C LEU A 239 -2.23 -11.60 -19.19
N TYR A 240 -2.20 -10.32 -18.80
CA TYR A 240 -3.23 -9.35 -19.22
C TYR A 240 -3.21 -9.00 -20.71
N GLN A 241 -2.29 -9.57 -21.50
CA GLN A 241 -2.20 -9.38 -22.96
C GLN A 241 -2.39 -7.92 -23.39
N LEU A 242 -1.65 -7.02 -22.78
CA LEU A 242 -1.68 -5.62 -23.15
C LEU A 242 -1.32 -5.46 -24.63
N ALA A 243 -2.06 -4.66 -25.36
CA ALA A 243 -1.71 -4.29 -26.74
C ALA A 243 -0.33 -3.62 -26.77
N GLY A 244 0.35 -3.62 -27.94
CA GLY A 244 1.73 -3.15 -28.03
C GLY A 244 1.93 -1.73 -27.53
N ASP A 245 0.98 -0.83 -27.80
CA ASP A 245 0.94 0.54 -27.32
C ASP A 245 0.69 0.63 -25.79
N GLU A 246 -0.15 -0.24 -25.23
CA GLU A 246 -0.35 -0.34 -23.77
C GLU A 246 0.91 -0.87 -23.07
N GLN A 247 1.61 -1.84 -23.69
CA GLN A 247 2.91 -2.32 -23.19
C GLN A 247 3.96 -1.21 -23.19
N ASP A 248 4.00 -0.38 -24.21
CA ASP A 248 4.93 0.75 -24.31
C ASP A 248 4.60 1.85 -23.31
N ILE A 249 3.31 2.09 -23.03
CA ILE A 249 2.88 2.95 -21.93
C ILE A 249 3.33 2.38 -20.59
N MET A 250 3.12 1.09 -20.33
CA MET A 250 3.55 0.44 -19.08
C MET A 250 5.07 0.46 -18.92
N ARG A 251 5.84 0.21 -19.99
CA ARG A 251 7.30 0.34 -19.97
C ARG A 251 7.73 1.78 -19.67
N SER A 252 7.06 2.75 -20.28
CA SER A 252 7.34 4.17 -20.05
C SER A 252 7.01 4.57 -18.61
N MET A 253 5.91 4.05 -18.06
CA MET A 253 5.53 4.28 -16.66
C MET A 253 6.52 3.65 -15.66
N ALA A 254 7.26 2.59 -16.03
CA ALA A 254 8.30 2.02 -15.18
C ALA A 254 9.47 2.99 -14.94
N PHE A 255 9.67 3.97 -15.82
CA PHE A 255 10.65 5.05 -15.66
C PHE A 255 10.10 6.30 -14.97
N VAL A 256 8.78 6.36 -14.76
CA VAL A 256 8.16 7.45 -14.01
C VAL A 256 8.45 7.24 -12.53
N PRO A 257 9.00 8.25 -11.83
CA PRO A 257 9.16 8.17 -10.38
C PRO A 257 7.84 7.78 -9.72
N THR A 258 7.89 7.04 -8.62
CA THR A 258 6.67 6.69 -7.82
C THR A 258 5.91 7.93 -7.34
N THR A 259 6.52 9.08 -7.45
CA THR A 259 5.99 10.42 -7.20
C THR A 259 5.08 10.97 -8.31
N GLY A 260 4.99 10.25 -9.46
CA GLY A 260 4.21 10.73 -10.62
C GLY A 260 4.94 11.77 -11.46
N ILE A 261 4.30 12.20 -12.55
CA ILE A 261 4.74 13.29 -13.41
C ILE A 261 3.91 14.51 -13.04
N SER A 262 4.57 15.62 -12.65
CA SER A 262 3.86 16.88 -12.46
C SER A 262 3.28 17.36 -13.81
N SER A 263 1.97 17.63 -13.85
CA SER A 263 1.29 18.19 -15.02
C SER A 263 1.55 19.69 -15.21
N ARG A 264 2.45 20.28 -14.46
CA ARG A 264 2.85 21.68 -14.65
C ARG A 264 3.85 21.76 -15.82
N VAL A 265 3.33 22.08 -16.99
CA VAL A 265 4.06 22.63 -18.13
C VAL A 265 3.90 24.13 -18.09
#